data_03ba5e4dbda60528d56cbc9d496a5d04
#
_entry.id   03ba5e4dbda60528d56cbc9d496a5d04
#
_cell.length_a   1.000
_cell.length_b   1.000
_cell.length_c   1.000
_cell.angle_alpha   90.00
_cell.angle_beta   90.00
_cell.angle_gamma   90.00
#
_symmetry.space_group_name_H-M   'P 1'
#
loop_
_entity.id
_entity.type
_entity.pdbx_description
1 polymer ?
#
loop_
_entity_poly.entity_id
_entity_poly.type
_entity_poly.pdbx_seq_one_letter_code
_entity_poly.pdbx_strand_id
1 'polypeptide(L)'
;MFQDRQDAAMQLAEKLKTYKNDPASIVLAIPRGGVIIADVVCEQLNLPMDIVVTRKLGAPYNEELAIGAVDSRGGTILNHNIIFRLRVPEAYIEIEAKRKAEEARTRLKQYRGTDEYESLSDKNAIVVDDGIATGYTVMSAINFLKGLKPKKLI
;
A
#
# COMPACT_ATOMS: atom_id res chain seq x y z
N MET A 1 23.32 6.16 -0.72
CA MET A 1 22.32 6.25 -1.82
C MET A 1 22.22 4.87 -2.44
N PHE A 2 21.01 4.37 -2.73
CA PHE A 2 20.83 3.07 -3.36
C PHE A 2 21.26 3.14 -4.84
N GLN A 3 21.90 2.10 -5.34
CA GLN A 3 22.30 2.00 -6.76
C GLN A 3 21.08 1.69 -7.65
N ASP A 4 20.25 0.79 -7.18
CA ASP A 4 19.01 0.38 -7.83
C ASP A 4 18.02 -0.22 -6.81
N ARG A 5 16.88 -0.75 -7.29
CA ARG A 5 15.88 -1.39 -6.43
C ARG A 5 16.40 -2.67 -5.77
N GLN A 6 17.29 -3.39 -6.42
CA GLN A 6 17.84 -4.63 -5.87
C GLN A 6 18.78 -4.33 -4.70
N ASP A 7 19.67 -3.35 -4.84
CA ASP A 7 20.53 -2.87 -3.74
C ASP A 7 19.69 -2.37 -2.55
N ALA A 8 18.64 -1.57 -2.83
CA ALA A 8 17.72 -1.11 -1.79
C ALA A 8 17.03 -2.27 -1.05
N ALA A 9 16.59 -3.29 -1.79
CA ALA A 9 15.94 -4.47 -1.23
C ALA A 9 16.88 -5.31 -0.36
N MET A 10 18.13 -5.49 -0.78
CA MET A 10 19.14 -6.20 0.00
C MET A 10 19.45 -5.48 1.32
N GLN A 11 19.61 -4.15 1.27
CA GLN A 11 19.84 -3.35 2.48
C GLN A 11 18.62 -3.38 3.41
N LEU A 12 17.40 -3.38 2.86
CA LEU A 12 16.17 -3.51 3.63
C LEU A 12 16.08 -4.89 4.29
N ALA A 13 16.36 -5.95 3.56
CA ALA A 13 16.38 -7.33 4.11
C ALA A 13 17.35 -7.45 5.29
N GLU A 14 18.55 -6.86 5.19
CA GLU A 14 19.51 -6.87 6.31
C GLU A 14 18.95 -6.17 7.55
N LYS A 15 18.24 -5.05 7.38
CA LYS A 15 17.57 -4.36 8.50
C LYS A 15 16.42 -5.14 9.11
N LEU A 16 15.79 -6.00 8.32
CA LEU A 16 14.66 -6.85 8.73
C LEU A 16 15.06 -8.26 9.12
N LYS A 17 16.36 -8.56 9.25
CA LYS A 17 16.86 -9.91 9.52
C LYS A 17 16.32 -10.58 10.78
N THR A 18 15.83 -9.80 11.74
CA THR A 18 15.17 -10.33 12.95
C THR A 18 13.87 -11.08 12.65
N TYR A 19 13.29 -10.87 11.47
CA TYR A 19 12.08 -11.56 11.00
C TYR A 19 12.37 -12.77 10.12
N LYS A 20 13.65 -13.08 9.87
CA LYS A 20 14.03 -14.22 9.03
C LYS A 20 13.47 -15.54 9.56
N ASN A 21 12.81 -16.30 8.67
CA ASN A 21 12.14 -17.57 8.99
C ASN A 21 11.05 -17.45 10.08
N ASP A 22 10.55 -16.26 10.36
CA ASP A 22 9.46 -16.07 11.33
C ASP A 22 8.13 -16.48 10.70
N PRO A 23 7.46 -17.56 11.17
CA PRO A 23 6.20 -18.02 10.61
C PRO A 23 5.04 -17.07 10.88
N ALA A 24 5.21 -16.11 11.80
CA ALA A 24 4.24 -15.08 12.11
C ALA A 24 4.40 -13.81 11.26
N SER A 25 5.41 -13.72 10.40
CA SER A 25 5.66 -12.55 9.57
C SER A 25 5.21 -12.74 8.13
N ILE A 26 4.64 -11.68 7.55
CA ILE A 26 4.23 -11.60 6.14
C ILE A 26 4.62 -10.23 5.57
N VAL A 27 5.10 -10.23 4.33
CA VAL A 27 5.42 -9.00 3.60
C VAL A 27 4.21 -8.58 2.77
N LEU A 28 3.80 -7.33 2.89
CA LEU A 28 2.70 -6.71 2.13
C LEU A 28 3.29 -5.69 1.17
N ALA A 29 3.30 -6.02 -0.11
CA ALA A 29 3.86 -5.17 -1.16
C ALA A 29 2.82 -4.23 -1.76
N ILE A 30 3.20 -2.97 -1.98
CA ILE A 30 2.39 -2.02 -2.74
C ILE A 30 2.85 -2.05 -4.21
N PRO A 31 2.01 -2.54 -5.16
CA PRO A 31 2.40 -2.62 -6.56
C PRO A 31 2.54 -1.22 -7.20
N ARG A 32 3.35 -1.08 -8.25
CA ARG A 32 4.14 -2.14 -8.88
C ARG A 32 5.56 -2.20 -8.33
N GLY A 33 6.18 -1.05 -8.04
CA GLY A 33 7.58 -0.97 -7.63
C GLY A 33 7.89 -1.70 -6.33
N GLY A 34 6.99 -1.62 -5.35
CA GLY A 34 7.11 -2.31 -4.07
C GLY A 34 7.20 -3.83 -4.19
N VAL A 35 6.58 -4.43 -5.21
CA VAL A 35 6.65 -5.89 -5.44
C VAL A 35 8.05 -6.34 -5.77
N ILE A 36 8.80 -5.56 -6.57
CA ILE A 36 10.17 -5.89 -6.96
C ILE A 36 11.09 -5.94 -5.72
N ILE A 37 10.91 -4.98 -4.81
CA ILE A 37 11.67 -4.93 -3.55
C ILE A 37 11.23 -6.04 -2.61
N ALA A 38 9.92 -6.24 -2.47
CA ALA A 38 9.36 -7.27 -1.60
C ALA A 38 9.78 -8.67 -2.00
N ASP A 39 9.89 -8.97 -3.29
CA ASP A 39 10.34 -10.25 -3.82
C ASP A 39 11.74 -10.61 -3.28
N VAL A 40 12.69 -9.70 -3.42
CA VAL A 40 14.05 -9.87 -2.88
C VAL A 40 14.05 -10.01 -1.36
N VAL A 41 13.27 -9.18 -0.65
CA VAL A 41 13.15 -9.24 0.82
C VAL A 41 12.60 -10.59 1.25
N CYS A 42 11.55 -11.09 0.58
CA CYS A 42 10.95 -12.39 0.88
C CYS A 42 11.91 -13.55 0.64
N GLU A 43 12.67 -13.52 -0.45
CA GLU A 43 13.70 -14.51 -0.75
C GLU A 43 14.79 -14.53 0.34
N GLN A 44 15.32 -13.36 0.71
CA GLN A 44 16.39 -13.25 1.71
C GLN A 44 15.95 -13.65 3.13
N LEU A 45 14.71 -13.35 3.47
CA LEU A 45 14.15 -13.59 4.80
C LEU A 45 13.35 -14.89 4.91
N ASN A 46 13.08 -15.57 3.79
CA ASN A 46 12.19 -16.73 3.71
C ASN A 46 10.82 -16.43 4.32
N LEU A 47 10.18 -15.38 3.81
CA LEU A 47 8.86 -14.92 4.25
C LEU A 47 7.85 -15.00 3.09
N PRO A 48 6.57 -15.23 3.38
CA PRO A 48 5.52 -15.12 2.38
C PRO A 48 5.23 -13.65 2.03
N MET A 49 4.74 -13.43 0.81
CA MET A 49 4.31 -12.11 0.32
C MET A 49 2.82 -12.12 -0.02
N ASP A 50 2.17 -11.00 0.27
CA ASP A 50 0.86 -10.65 -0.28
C ASP A 50 0.90 -9.20 -0.78
N ILE A 51 -0.19 -8.73 -1.37
CA ILE A 51 -0.27 -7.46 -2.06
C ILE A 51 -1.40 -6.61 -1.49
N VAL A 52 -1.15 -5.31 -1.33
CA VAL A 52 -2.16 -4.31 -1.01
C VAL A 52 -2.22 -3.30 -2.14
N VAL A 53 -3.40 -3.11 -2.71
CA VAL A 53 -3.60 -2.14 -3.81
C VAL A 53 -4.36 -0.93 -3.30
N THR A 54 -3.77 0.23 -3.48
CA THR A 54 -4.39 1.54 -3.24
C THR A 54 -4.27 2.40 -4.49
N ARG A 55 -5.08 3.45 -4.58
CA ARG A 55 -5.08 4.36 -5.72
C ARG A 55 -5.04 5.81 -5.23
N LYS A 56 -4.18 6.61 -5.83
CA LYS A 56 -4.15 8.06 -5.64
C LYS A 56 -5.49 8.68 -6.09
N LEU A 57 -6.00 9.60 -5.32
CA LEU A 57 -7.10 10.49 -5.71
C LEU A 57 -6.49 11.80 -6.19
N GLY A 58 -6.66 12.11 -7.47
CA GLY A 58 -6.20 13.35 -8.09
C GLY A 58 -7.19 14.49 -7.94
N ALA A 59 -6.70 15.73 -7.94
CA ALA A 59 -7.54 16.91 -7.93
C ALA A 59 -8.31 17.06 -9.26
N PRO A 60 -9.51 17.71 -9.26
CA PRO A 60 -10.17 18.12 -10.49
C PRO A 60 -9.22 18.95 -11.35
N TYR A 61 -9.17 18.67 -12.64
CA TYR A 61 -8.32 19.37 -13.62
C TYR A 61 -6.80 19.20 -13.46
N ASN A 62 -6.34 18.47 -12.43
CA ASN A 62 -4.93 18.14 -12.23
C ASN A 62 -4.78 16.80 -11.48
N GLU A 63 -4.81 15.71 -12.21
CA GLU A 63 -4.72 14.34 -11.65
C GLU A 63 -3.38 14.06 -10.95
N GLU A 64 -2.32 14.81 -11.29
CA GLU A 64 -1.02 14.64 -10.65
C GLU A 64 -0.97 15.23 -9.24
N LEU A 65 -1.85 16.20 -8.94
CA LEU A 65 -1.96 16.74 -7.59
C LEU A 65 -2.83 15.84 -6.72
N ALA A 66 -2.19 15.13 -5.80
CA ALA A 66 -2.89 14.20 -4.90
C ALA A 66 -3.73 14.97 -3.87
N ILE A 67 -5.02 14.69 -3.83
CA ILE A 67 -5.94 15.11 -2.76
C ILE A 67 -6.17 14.01 -1.73
N GLY A 68 -5.60 12.83 -1.95
CA GLY A 68 -5.69 11.69 -1.06
C GLY A 68 -5.40 10.37 -1.76
N ALA A 69 -5.84 9.28 -1.13
CA ALA A 69 -5.81 7.94 -1.68
C ALA A 69 -7.00 7.12 -1.18
N VAL A 70 -7.29 6.03 -1.88
CA VAL A 70 -8.37 5.09 -1.57
C VAL A 70 -7.88 3.66 -1.67
N ASP A 71 -8.35 2.80 -0.77
CA ASP A 71 -8.09 1.36 -0.81
C ASP A 71 -9.17 0.59 -1.61
N SER A 72 -8.97 -0.71 -1.78
CA SER A 72 -9.88 -1.58 -2.53
C SER A 72 -11.26 -1.78 -1.88
N ARG A 73 -11.44 -1.39 -0.63
CA ARG A 73 -12.73 -1.43 0.08
C ARG A 73 -13.42 -0.07 0.15
N GLY A 74 -12.81 0.98 -0.42
CA GLY A 74 -13.37 2.32 -0.46
C GLY A 74 -12.97 3.21 0.73
N GLY A 75 -12.10 2.74 1.62
CA GLY A 75 -11.54 3.56 2.69
C GLY A 75 -10.63 4.65 2.11
N THR A 76 -10.82 5.89 2.54
CA THR A 76 -10.08 7.06 2.04
C THR A 76 -9.18 7.68 3.08
N ILE A 77 -8.03 8.18 2.63
CA ILE A 77 -7.18 9.13 3.35
C ILE A 77 -7.14 10.40 2.53
N LEU A 78 -7.57 11.53 3.10
CA LEU A 78 -7.77 12.79 2.39
C LEU A 78 -6.84 13.89 2.89
N ASN A 79 -6.36 14.72 1.95
CA ASN A 79 -5.65 15.96 2.26
C ASN A 79 -6.65 17.12 2.36
N HIS A 80 -7.20 17.33 3.55
CA HIS A 80 -8.22 18.36 3.78
C HIS A 80 -7.72 19.78 3.47
N ASN A 81 -6.43 20.06 3.66
CA ASN A 81 -5.86 21.37 3.35
C ASN A 81 -5.90 21.67 1.85
N ILE A 82 -5.48 20.72 1.01
CA ILE A 82 -5.54 20.88 -0.46
C ILE A 82 -6.98 20.93 -0.93
N ILE A 83 -7.83 20.04 -0.43
CA ILE A 83 -9.28 20.02 -0.76
C ILE A 83 -9.91 21.37 -0.47
N PHE A 84 -9.66 21.93 0.70
CA PHE A 84 -10.17 23.25 1.08
C PHE A 84 -9.62 24.37 0.18
N ARG A 85 -8.30 24.41 -0.03
CA ARG A 85 -7.65 25.43 -0.86
C ARG A 85 -8.12 25.44 -2.31
N LEU A 86 -8.35 24.27 -2.88
CA LEU A 86 -8.81 24.10 -4.26
C LEU A 86 -10.34 24.09 -4.36
N ARG A 87 -11.05 24.19 -3.24
CA ARG A 87 -12.53 24.12 -3.19
C ARG A 87 -13.06 22.88 -3.92
N VAL A 88 -12.42 21.73 -3.69
CA VAL A 88 -12.84 20.47 -4.32
C VAL A 88 -14.23 20.08 -3.81
N PRO A 89 -15.22 19.88 -4.71
CA PRO A 89 -16.55 19.49 -4.29
C PRO A 89 -16.56 18.09 -3.64
N GLU A 90 -17.33 17.91 -2.58
CA GLU A 90 -17.51 16.62 -1.91
C GLU A 90 -18.04 15.56 -2.88
N ALA A 91 -19.00 15.92 -3.73
CA ALA A 91 -19.54 15.03 -4.76
C ALA A 91 -18.46 14.51 -5.73
N TYR A 92 -17.48 15.34 -6.08
CA TYR A 92 -16.33 14.90 -6.89
C TYR A 92 -15.50 13.84 -6.14
N ILE A 93 -15.20 14.09 -4.87
CA ILE A 93 -14.41 13.18 -4.02
C ILE A 93 -15.10 11.82 -3.91
N GLU A 94 -16.41 11.81 -3.65
CA GLU A 94 -17.18 10.56 -3.53
C GLU A 94 -17.19 9.75 -4.82
N ILE A 95 -17.42 10.39 -5.96
CA ILE A 95 -17.45 9.74 -7.28
C ILE A 95 -16.06 9.20 -7.63
N GLU A 96 -15.03 10.02 -7.44
CA GLU A 96 -13.65 9.64 -7.76
C GLU A 96 -13.15 8.52 -6.84
N ALA A 97 -13.47 8.58 -5.55
CA ALA A 97 -13.13 7.53 -4.60
C ALA A 97 -13.78 6.20 -4.98
N LYS A 98 -15.06 6.18 -5.35
CA LYS A 98 -15.74 4.98 -5.85
C LYS A 98 -15.07 4.40 -7.09
N ARG A 99 -14.79 5.25 -8.07
CA ARG A 99 -14.13 4.85 -9.32
C ARG A 99 -12.76 4.24 -9.07
N LYS A 100 -11.95 4.90 -8.27
CA LYS A 100 -10.60 4.45 -7.93
C LYS A 100 -10.57 3.21 -7.03
N ALA A 101 -11.53 3.07 -6.12
CA ALA A 101 -11.67 1.86 -5.32
C ALA A 101 -12.00 0.64 -6.21
N GLU A 102 -12.85 0.79 -7.22
CA GLU A 102 -13.16 -0.27 -8.17
C GLU A 102 -11.95 -0.63 -9.04
N GLU A 103 -11.18 0.36 -9.49
CA GLU A 103 -9.89 0.12 -10.17
C GLU A 103 -8.92 -0.66 -9.27
N ALA A 104 -8.82 -0.29 -7.99
CA ALA A 104 -7.97 -0.98 -7.02
C ALA A 104 -8.41 -2.43 -6.82
N ARG A 105 -9.73 -2.67 -6.68
CA ARG A 105 -10.32 -4.00 -6.54
C ARG A 105 -10.07 -4.88 -7.76
N THR A 106 -10.26 -4.33 -8.95
CA THR A 106 -10.00 -5.06 -10.20
C THR A 106 -8.54 -5.47 -10.31
N ARG A 107 -7.59 -4.57 -10.01
CA ARG A 107 -6.17 -4.90 -10.00
C ARG A 107 -5.82 -5.94 -8.96
N LEU A 108 -6.40 -5.82 -7.76
CA LEU A 108 -6.18 -6.76 -6.68
C LEU A 108 -6.59 -8.19 -7.10
N LYS A 109 -7.75 -8.34 -7.72
CA LYS A 109 -8.22 -9.61 -8.28
C LYS A 109 -7.32 -10.15 -9.39
N GLN A 110 -6.78 -9.28 -10.24
CA GLN A 110 -5.83 -9.67 -11.28
C GLN A 110 -4.53 -10.22 -10.69
N TYR A 111 -4.00 -9.61 -9.61
CA TYR A 111 -2.77 -10.06 -8.97
C TYR A 111 -2.96 -11.29 -8.09
N ARG A 112 -4.05 -11.39 -7.35
CA ARG A 112 -4.26 -12.40 -6.31
C ARG A 112 -5.32 -13.46 -6.66
N GLY A 113 -6.17 -13.23 -7.66
CA GLY A 113 -7.35 -14.04 -7.96
C GLY A 113 -8.55 -13.76 -7.05
N THR A 114 -8.38 -12.97 -5.99
CA THR A 114 -9.43 -12.58 -5.03
C THR A 114 -9.16 -11.19 -4.46
N ASP A 115 -10.20 -10.51 -4.01
CA ASP A 115 -10.12 -9.26 -3.26
C ASP A 115 -10.36 -9.45 -1.75
N GLU A 116 -10.54 -10.69 -1.30
CA GLU A 116 -10.68 -11.02 0.11
C GLU A 116 -9.33 -11.25 0.77
N TYR A 117 -9.25 -10.89 2.05
CA TYR A 117 -8.10 -11.08 2.91
C TYR A 117 -8.50 -11.82 4.17
N GLU A 118 -7.64 -12.74 4.60
CA GLU A 118 -7.73 -13.32 5.93
C GLU A 118 -7.33 -12.32 7.01
N SER A 119 -7.77 -12.54 8.24
CA SER A 119 -7.31 -11.76 9.40
C SER A 119 -5.79 -11.88 9.56
N LEU A 120 -5.16 -10.77 9.90
CA LEU A 120 -3.72 -10.72 10.21
C LEU A 120 -3.44 -10.69 11.73
N SER A 121 -4.41 -11.08 12.58
CA SER A 121 -4.32 -10.96 14.04
C SER A 121 -3.12 -11.65 14.67
N ASP A 122 -2.64 -12.73 14.03
CA ASP A 122 -1.46 -13.48 14.48
C ASP A 122 -0.20 -13.12 13.71
N LYS A 123 -0.25 -12.10 12.82
CA LYS A 123 0.82 -11.77 11.89
C LYS A 123 1.49 -10.44 12.19
N ASN A 124 2.80 -10.43 12.00
CA ASN A 124 3.58 -9.20 11.81
C ASN A 124 3.49 -8.83 10.34
N ALA A 125 2.84 -7.72 10.02
CA ALA A 125 2.68 -7.23 8.64
C ALA A 125 3.80 -6.23 8.31
N ILE A 126 4.68 -6.59 7.39
CA ILE A 126 5.78 -5.75 6.91
C ILE A 126 5.36 -5.11 5.58
N VAL A 127 5.11 -3.80 5.58
CA VAL A 127 4.68 -3.07 4.38
C VAL A 127 5.89 -2.60 3.59
N VAL A 128 5.91 -2.87 2.29
CA VAL A 128 7.02 -2.52 1.40
C VAL A 128 6.53 -1.74 0.20
N ASP A 129 7.18 -0.61 -0.08
CA ASP A 129 7.01 0.20 -1.28
C ASP A 129 8.39 0.65 -1.81
N ASP A 130 8.46 1.06 -3.08
CA ASP A 130 9.72 1.49 -3.71
C ASP A 130 10.06 2.98 -3.48
N GLY A 131 9.13 3.73 -2.93
CA GLY A 131 9.35 5.14 -2.57
C GLY A 131 8.11 5.81 -2.02
N ILE A 132 8.33 6.74 -1.11
CA ILE A 132 7.27 7.54 -0.50
C ILE A 132 7.38 8.98 -0.99
N ALA A 133 6.46 9.39 -1.87
CA ALA A 133 6.37 10.78 -2.32
C ALA A 133 5.53 11.62 -1.34
N THR A 134 4.21 11.66 -1.52
CA THR A 134 3.30 12.38 -0.60
C THR A 134 2.88 11.54 0.62
N GLY A 135 3.08 10.22 0.55
CA GLY A 135 2.72 9.28 1.61
C GLY A 135 1.27 8.79 1.60
N TYR A 136 0.37 9.39 0.81
CA TYR A 136 -1.05 9.03 0.86
C TYR A 136 -1.34 7.58 0.47
N THR A 137 -0.64 7.03 -0.52
CA THR A 137 -0.79 5.63 -0.93
C THR A 137 -0.34 4.68 0.17
N VAL A 138 0.80 4.95 0.79
CA VAL A 138 1.31 4.15 1.93
C VAL A 138 0.39 4.28 3.14
N MET A 139 -0.07 5.50 3.47
CA MET A 139 -1.02 5.72 4.57
C MET A 139 -2.35 5.00 4.33
N SER A 140 -2.85 4.99 3.10
CA SER A 140 -4.05 4.25 2.71
C SER A 140 -3.86 2.74 2.89
N ALA A 141 -2.73 2.19 2.47
CA ALA A 141 -2.38 0.80 2.68
C ALA A 141 -2.29 0.44 4.17
N ILE A 142 -1.63 1.27 4.97
CA ILE A 142 -1.54 1.11 6.42
C ILE A 142 -2.93 1.12 7.06
N ASN A 143 -3.79 2.07 6.68
CA ASN A 143 -5.15 2.16 7.21
C ASN A 143 -5.99 0.94 6.86
N PHE A 144 -5.89 0.46 5.62
CA PHE A 144 -6.51 -0.79 5.18
C PHE A 144 -6.04 -1.97 6.03
N LEU A 145 -4.72 -2.12 6.21
CA LEU A 145 -4.13 -3.23 6.96
C LEU A 145 -4.51 -3.21 8.44
N LYS A 146 -4.64 -2.03 9.05
CA LYS A 146 -5.16 -1.90 10.43
C LYS A 146 -6.56 -2.52 10.58
N GLY A 147 -7.38 -2.45 9.55
CA GLY A 147 -8.69 -3.11 9.52
C GLY A 147 -8.60 -4.64 9.57
N LEU A 148 -7.48 -5.24 9.14
CA LEU A 148 -7.20 -6.67 9.25
C LEU A 148 -6.59 -7.06 10.61
N LYS A 149 -6.40 -6.09 11.51
CA LYS A 149 -5.94 -6.25 12.90
C LYS A 149 -4.60 -7.00 13.06
N PRO A 150 -3.52 -6.60 12.37
CA PRO A 150 -2.23 -7.27 12.51
C PRO A 150 -1.71 -7.17 13.95
N LYS A 151 -0.95 -8.18 14.36
CA LYS A 151 -0.26 -8.19 15.65
C LYS A 151 0.74 -7.02 15.75
N LYS A 152 1.46 -6.78 14.66
CA LYS A 152 2.38 -5.66 14.49
C LYS A 152 2.37 -5.17 13.05
N LEU A 153 2.50 -3.87 12.86
CA LEU A 153 2.65 -3.23 11.56
C LEU A 153 4.03 -2.56 11.49
N ILE A 154 4.78 -2.90 10.44
CA ILE A 154 6.19 -2.50 10.24
C ILE A 154 6.33 -1.85 8.89
#